data_bde764729a1e2de23c2707c4ffbedc3a
#
_entry.id   bde764729a1e2de23c2707c4ffbedc3a
#
_cell.length_a   1.000
_cell.length_b   1.000
_cell.length_c   1.000
_cell.angle_alpha   90.00
_cell.angle_beta   90.00
_cell.angle_gamma   90.00
#
_symmetry.space_group_name_H-M   'P 1'
#
loop_
_entity.id
_entity.type
_entity.pdbx_description
1 polymer ?
#
loop_
_entity_poly.entity_id
_entity_poly.type
_entity_poly.pdbx_seq_one_letter_code
_entity_poly.pdbx_strand_id
1 'polypeptide(L)'
;MTEQVKCRKCLALKLSSEFSDSKLSHGDYVCFVCNNEQLRQYKFANKDKIKQTNKSYYQKNRDKLLFDKKLQRPEKADLLNKKTAEWKSKNKPLLRAMYAKRRANLLKATPKWLTEVDYERIKNCYKLADIQTRLTGSQWHVDHVIPLQGKEVCGLHVPNNLRAIPWLENVKKGNKLIEESV
;
A
#
# COMPACT_ATOMS: atom_id res chain seq x y z
N MET A 1 25.27 34.57 6.41
CA MET A 1 26.11 34.01 5.35
C MET A 1 26.10 32.49 5.53
N THR A 2 25.66 31.75 4.53
CA THR A 2 25.66 30.27 4.59
C THR A 2 27.08 29.78 4.36
N GLU A 3 27.66 29.26 5.41
CA GLU A 3 29.04 28.76 5.40
C GLU A 3 29.13 27.52 4.49
N GLN A 4 30.03 27.61 3.50
CA GLN A 4 30.29 26.49 2.57
C GLN A 4 31.49 25.68 3.05
N VAL A 5 31.35 24.37 3.06
CA VAL A 5 32.36 23.42 3.50
C VAL A 5 32.73 22.47 2.35
N LYS A 6 33.99 22.21 2.14
CA LYS A 6 34.46 21.27 1.10
C LYS A 6 34.37 19.83 1.61
N CYS A 7 33.60 18.99 0.92
CA CYS A 7 33.54 17.56 1.22
C CYS A 7 34.86 16.87 0.85
N ARG A 8 35.49 16.16 1.79
CA ARG A 8 36.76 15.47 1.55
C ARG A 8 36.63 14.24 0.62
N LYS A 9 35.42 13.73 0.37
CA LYS A 9 35.18 12.57 -0.48
C LYS A 9 34.88 12.96 -1.92
N CYS A 10 33.85 13.82 -2.15
CA CYS A 10 33.48 14.24 -3.50
C CYS A 10 34.15 15.54 -3.94
N LEU A 11 34.92 16.18 -3.07
CA LEU A 11 35.65 17.44 -3.28
C LEU A 11 34.75 18.66 -3.60
N ALA A 12 33.43 18.50 -3.61
CA ALA A 12 32.47 19.54 -3.88
C ALA A 12 32.30 20.48 -2.65
N LEU A 13 32.14 21.78 -2.91
CA LEU A 13 31.71 22.76 -1.92
C LEU A 13 30.20 22.58 -1.69
N LYS A 14 29.79 22.45 -0.44
CA LYS A 14 28.42 22.20 -0.03
C LYS A 14 28.06 23.05 1.18
N LEU A 15 26.77 23.27 1.39
CA LEU A 15 26.30 23.98 2.57
C LEU A 15 26.58 23.19 3.84
N SER A 16 26.88 23.86 4.94
CA SER A 16 27.07 23.22 6.25
C SER A 16 25.91 22.31 6.65
N SER A 17 24.67 22.64 6.26
CA SER A 17 23.47 21.84 6.47
C SER A 17 23.47 20.47 5.73
N GLU A 18 24.38 20.28 4.77
CA GLU A 18 24.55 18.98 4.08
C GLU A 18 25.55 18.03 4.79
N PHE A 19 26.01 18.43 5.98
CA PHE A 19 26.88 17.64 6.85
C PHE A 19 26.20 17.43 8.20
N SER A 20 26.59 16.36 8.93
CA SER A 20 26.12 16.23 10.32
C SER A 20 26.95 17.11 11.24
N ASP A 21 26.29 17.69 12.26
CA ASP A 21 26.94 18.56 13.25
C ASP A 21 28.14 17.86 13.94
N SER A 22 27.99 16.58 14.27
CA SER A 22 29.07 15.77 14.84
C SER A 22 30.29 15.66 13.92
N LYS A 23 30.09 15.58 12.60
CA LYS A 23 31.21 15.52 11.64
C LYS A 23 31.86 16.87 11.44
N LEU A 24 31.08 17.94 11.45
CA LEU A 24 31.61 19.32 11.41
C LEU A 24 32.44 19.62 12.63
N SER A 25 31.97 19.31 13.83
CA SER A 25 32.68 19.55 15.09
C SER A 25 33.99 18.75 15.24
N HIS A 26 34.08 17.55 14.64
CA HIS A 26 35.29 16.73 14.66
C HIS A 26 36.19 16.91 13.44
N GLY A 27 35.90 17.87 12.55
CA GLY A 27 36.70 18.12 11.35
C GLY A 27 36.61 17.03 10.28
N ASP A 28 35.63 16.11 10.38
CA ASP A 28 35.38 15.05 9.39
C ASP A 28 34.37 15.52 8.33
N TYR A 29 34.80 16.35 7.42
CA TYR A 29 33.96 16.98 6.41
C TYR A 29 33.51 16.03 5.31
N VAL A 30 32.64 15.07 5.63
CA VAL A 30 32.00 14.14 4.68
C VAL A 30 30.51 14.46 4.59
N CYS A 31 30.04 14.89 3.41
CA CYS A 31 28.64 15.22 3.19
C CYS A 31 27.70 14.01 3.32
N PHE A 32 26.40 14.25 3.59
CA PHE A 32 25.41 13.19 3.77
C PHE A 32 25.36 12.21 2.59
N VAL A 33 25.50 12.69 1.35
CA VAL A 33 25.46 11.81 0.16
C VAL A 33 26.62 10.81 0.19
N CYS A 34 27.85 11.30 0.37
CA CYS A 34 29.05 10.43 0.43
C CYS A 34 29.02 9.50 1.65
N ASN A 35 28.55 9.98 2.78
CA ASN A 35 28.42 9.16 3.98
C ASN A 35 27.37 8.03 3.80
N ASN A 36 26.23 8.35 3.20
CA ASN A 36 25.18 7.36 2.94
C ASN A 36 25.64 6.30 1.95
N GLU A 37 26.37 6.69 0.91
CA GLU A 37 26.96 5.73 -0.04
C GLU A 37 27.98 4.80 0.64
N GLN A 38 28.86 5.36 1.46
CA GLN A 38 29.82 4.57 2.24
C GLN A 38 29.10 3.58 3.19
N LEU A 39 28.02 4.01 3.83
CA LEU A 39 27.18 3.15 4.68
C LEU A 39 26.46 2.04 3.89
N ARG A 40 26.01 2.33 2.66
CA ARG A 40 25.41 1.31 1.78
C ARG A 40 26.43 0.24 1.42
N GLN A 41 27.63 0.64 0.99
CA GLN A 41 28.73 -0.28 0.65
C GLN A 41 29.11 -1.14 1.85
N TYR A 42 29.28 -0.52 3.03
CA TYR A 42 29.57 -1.24 4.26
C TYR A 42 28.48 -2.26 4.62
N LYS A 43 27.21 -1.85 4.56
CA LYS A 43 26.08 -2.75 4.84
C LYS A 43 25.99 -3.89 3.84
N PHE A 44 26.28 -3.64 2.57
CA PHE A 44 26.30 -4.66 1.55
C PHE A 44 27.44 -5.68 1.80
N ALA A 45 28.66 -5.20 2.01
CA ALA A 45 29.84 -6.03 2.26
C ALA A 45 29.73 -6.85 3.58
N ASN A 46 29.02 -6.34 4.58
CA ASN A 46 28.91 -6.96 5.91
C ASN A 46 27.49 -7.51 6.22
N LYS A 47 26.70 -7.79 5.19
CA LYS A 47 25.29 -8.20 5.33
C LYS A 47 25.09 -9.35 6.32
N ASP A 48 25.88 -10.40 6.20
CA ASP A 48 25.74 -11.60 7.03
C ASP A 48 26.20 -11.36 8.47
N LYS A 49 27.30 -10.62 8.65
CA LYS A 49 27.77 -10.22 9.98
C LYS A 49 26.73 -9.36 10.69
N ILE A 50 26.14 -8.38 10.01
CA ILE A 50 25.08 -7.53 10.56
C ILE A 50 23.86 -8.39 10.93
N LYS A 51 23.44 -9.32 10.06
CA LYS A 51 22.34 -10.24 10.32
C LYS A 51 22.57 -11.10 11.55
N GLN A 52 23.77 -11.64 11.69
CA GLN A 52 24.15 -12.46 12.83
C GLN A 52 24.19 -11.65 14.14
N THR A 53 24.78 -10.45 14.12
CA THR A 53 24.82 -9.53 15.25
C THR A 53 23.40 -9.15 15.71
N ASN A 54 22.53 -8.77 14.75
CA ASN A 54 21.15 -8.43 15.04
C ASN A 54 20.37 -9.62 15.62
N LYS A 55 20.58 -10.83 15.09
CA LYS A 55 19.97 -12.06 15.61
C LYS A 55 20.40 -12.33 17.05
N SER A 56 21.70 -12.23 17.33
CA SER A 56 22.24 -12.41 18.67
C SER A 56 21.72 -11.35 19.65
N TYR A 57 21.70 -10.07 19.25
CA TYR A 57 21.12 -8.99 20.02
C TYR A 57 19.65 -9.23 20.35
N TYR A 58 18.85 -9.62 19.33
CA TYR A 58 17.43 -9.93 19.53
C TYR A 58 17.22 -11.11 20.48
N GLN A 59 18.01 -12.18 20.36
CA GLN A 59 17.92 -13.33 21.25
C GLN A 59 18.22 -12.95 22.70
N LYS A 60 19.28 -12.15 22.93
CA LYS A 60 19.68 -11.70 24.27
C LYS A 60 18.66 -10.74 24.92
N ASN A 61 18.00 -9.91 24.13
CA ASN A 61 17.11 -8.84 24.62
C ASN A 61 15.64 -9.11 24.34
N ARG A 62 15.28 -10.32 23.89
CA ARG A 62 13.92 -10.65 23.42
C ARG A 62 12.84 -10.29 24.41
N ASP A 63 12.99 -10.68 25.67
CA ASP A 63 11.93 -10.50 26.67
C ASP A 63 11.74 -9.02 27.00
N LYS A 64 12.83 -8.26 27.13
CA LYS A 64 12.80 -6.82 27.32
C LYS A 64 12.12 -6.12 26.12
N LEU A 65 12.51 -6.47 24.89
CA LEU A 65 11.94 -5.89 23.68
C LEU A 65 10.44 -6.20 23.54
N LEU A 66 10.02 -7.41 23.93
CA LEU A 66 8.60 -7.79 23.92
C LEU A 66 7.82 -7.05 25.01
N PHE A 67 8.40 -6.88 26.18
CA PHE A 67 7.80 -6.11 27.28
C PHE A 67 7.62 -4.64 26.90
N ASP A 68 8.67 -3.98 26.37
CA ASP A 68 8.63 -2.60 25.91
C ASP A 68 7.58 -2.40 24.79
N LYS A 69 7.51 -3.35 23.83
CA LYS A 69 6.47 -3.36 22.81
C LYS A 69 5.06 -3.48 23.39
N LYS A 70 4.89 -4.31 24.43
CA LYS A 70 3.59 -4.49 25.10
C LYS A 70 3.15 -3.20 25.79
N LEU A 71 4.06 -2.49 26.44
CA LEU A 71 3.79 -1.21 27.10
C LEU A 71 3.43 -0.09 26.09
N GLN A 72 4.14 -0.03 24.95
CA GLN A 72 3.92 1.00 23.93
C GLN A 72 2.73 0.68 23.00
N ARG A 73 2.20 -0.56 23.06
CA ARG A 73 1.15 -1.04 22.14
C ARG A 73 -0.15 -0.26 22.23
N PRO A 74 -0.69 0.10 23.42
CA PRO A 74 -1.96 0.82 23.52
C PRO A 74 -1.93 2.17 22.79
N GLU A 75 -0.98 3.05 23.11
CA GLU A 75 -0.86 4.38 22.49
C GLU A 75 -0.65 4.30 20.96
N LYS A 76 0.26 3.41 20.55
CA LYS A 76 0.52 3.20 19.11
C LYS A 76 -0.69 2.59 18.40
N ALA A 77 -1.46 1.71 19.06
CA ALA A 77 -2.66 1.11 18.49
C ALA A 77 -3.74 2.15 18.21
N ASP A 78 -3.99 3.06 19.16
CA ASP A 78 -5.00 4.10 18.99
C ASP A 78 -4.65 5.07 17.85
N LEU A 79 -3.39 5.51 17.79
CA LEU A 79 -2.92 6.36 16.71
C LEU A 79 -3.00 5.64 15.34
N LEU A 80 -2.61 4.37 15.29
CA LEU A 80 -2.67 3.55 14.07
C LEU A 80 -4.12 3.29 13.65
N ASN A 81 -5.00 3.02 14.61
CA ASN A 81 -6.43 2.81 14.34
C ASN A 81 -7.07 4.08 13.78
N LYS A 82 -6.78 5.27 14.33
CA LYS A 82 -7.23 6.56 13.80
C LYS A 82 -6.75 6.77 12.36
N LYS A 83 -5.44 6.65 12.10
CA LYS A 83 -4.87 6.77 10.76
C LYS A 83 -5.48 5.77 9.77
N THR A 84 -5.68 4.53 10.22
CA THR A 84 -6.30 3.47 9.40
C THR A 84 -7.76 3.79 9.08
N ALA A 85 -8.53 4.30 10.05
CA ALA A 85 -9.91 4.70 9.85
C ALA A 85 -10.03 5.89 8.88
N GLU A 86 -9.18 6.89 9.03
CA GLU A 86 -9.09 8.03 8.09
C GLU A 86 -8.74 7.58 6.67
N TRP A 87 -7.72 6.72 6.53
CA TRP A 87 -7.34 6.18 5.24
C TRP A 87 -8.48 5.38 4.59
N LYS A 88 -9.15 4.50 5.36
CA LYS A 88 -10.31 3.72 4.90
C LYS A 88 -11.47 4.63 4.45
N SER A 89 -11.73 5.69 5.19
CA SER A 89 -12.77 6.66 4.84
C SER A 89 -12.49 7.34 3.51
N LYS A 90 -11.24 7.76 3.27
CA LYS A 90 -10.79 8.42 2.03
C LYS A 90 -10.69 7.47 0.82
N ASN A 91 -10.52 6.16 1.06
CA ASN A 91 -10.23 5.17 0.01
C ASN A 91 -11.31 4.09 -0.12
N LYS A 92 -12.58 4.43 0.13
CA LYS A 92 -13.71 3.48 0.05
C LYS A 92 -13.78 2.70 -1.28
N PRO A 93 -13.66 3.35 -2.47
CA PRO A 93 -13.72 2.61 -3.75
C PRO A 93 -12.59 1.59 -3.88
N LEU A 94 -11.37 1.95 -3.50
CA LEU A 94 -10.22 1.04 -3.54
C LEU A 94 -10.43 -0.17 -2.62
N LEU A 95 -10.93 0.05 -1.41
CA LEU A 95 -11.24 -1.05 -0.48
C LEU A 95 -12.30 -2.00 -1.05
N ARG A 96 -13.37 -1.46 -1.66
CA ARG A 96 -14.41 -2.27 -2.31
C ARG A 96 -13.81 -3.14 -3.42
N ALA A 97 -12.95 -2.58 -4.28
CA ALA A 97 -12.25 -3.32 -5.32
C ALA A 97 -11.35 -4.43 -4.73
N MET A 98 -10.59 -4.13 -3.68
CA MET A 98 -9.75 -5.13 -2.99
C MET A 98 -10.56 -6.28 -2.40
N TYR A 99 -11.68 -6.00 -1.75
CA TYR A 99 -12.56 -7.04 -1.21
C TYR A 99 -13.23 -7.88 -2.30
N ALA A 100 -13.62 -7.26 -3.42
CA ALA A 100 -14.16 -7.98 -4.56
C ALA A 100 -13.11 -8.90 -5.20
N LYS A 101 -11.89 -8.42 -5.41
CA LYS A 101 -10.76 -9.23 -5.88
C LYS A 101 -10.53 -10.44 -4.96
N ARG A 102 -10.52 -10.24 -3.64
CA ARG A 102 -10.35 -11.33 -2.67
C ARG A 102 -11.48 -12.38 -2.80
N ARG A 103 -12.74 -11.95 -2.90
CA ARG A 103 -13.87 -12.88 -3.07
C ARG A 103 -13.77 -13.63 -4.38
N ALA A 104 -13.46 -12.94 -5.49
CA ALA A 104 -13.31 -13.57 -6.80
C ALA A 104 -12.16 -14.59 -6.81
N ASN A 105 -11.04 -14.32 -6.12
CA ASN A 105 -9.94 -15.27 -5.98
C ASN A 105 -10.35 -16.52 -5.19
N LEU A 106 -11.11 -16.37 -4.10
CA LEU A 106 -11.62 -17.50 -3.33
C LEU A 106 -12.55 -18.40 -4.19
N LEU A 107 -13.31 -17.81 -5.11
CA LEU A 107 -14.18 -18.50 -6.06
C LEU A 107 -13.41 -19.01 -7.29
N LYS A 108 -12.09 -18.81 -7.37
CA LYS A 108 -11.26 -19.10 -8.56
C LYS A 108 -11.76 -18.40 -9.84
N ALA A 109 -12.51 -17.31 -9.68
CA ALA A 109 -13.10 -16.54 -10.78
C ALA A 109 -12.18 -15.43 -11.32
N THR A 110 -10.97 -15.30 -10.81
CA THR A 110 -9.97 -14.33 -11.29
C THR A 110 -8.98 -15.06 -12.20
N PRO A 111 -8.97 -14.77 -13.52
CA PRO A 111 -8.04 -15.39 -14.45
C PRO A 111 -6.59 -14.98 -14.18
N LYS A 112 -5.65 -15.90 -14.46
CA LYS A 112 -4.21 -15.64 -14.30
C LYS A 112 -3.63 -14.70 -15.37
N TRP A 113 -4.32 -14.54 -16.51
CA TRP A 113 -3.89 -13.71 -17.64
C TRP A 113 -4.21 -12.22 -17.48
N LEU A 114 -4.89 -11.80 -16.40
CA LEU A 114 -5.16 -10.38 -16.14
C LEU A 114 -3.86 -9.59 -15.99
N THR A 115 -3.81 -8.48 -16.72
CA THR A 115 -2.70 -7.52 -16.70
C THR A 115 -2.90 -6.44 -15.63
N GLU A 116 -1.86 -5.64 -15.34
CA GLU A 116 -1.99 -4.47 -14.47
C GLU A 116 -3.02 -3.45 -15.01
N VAL A 117 -3.12 -3.33 -16.34
CA VAL A 117 -4.11 -2.46 -16.99
C VAL A 117 -5.53 -2.93 -16.65
N ASP A 118 -5.78 -4.23 -16.68
CA ASP A 118 -7.09 -4.80 -16.32
C ASP A 118 -7.42 -4.53 -14.84
N TYR A 119 -6.46 -4.67 -13.94
CA TYR A 119 -6.66 -4.33 -12.54
C TYR A 119 -6.95 -2.84 -12.33
N GLU A 120 -6.34 -1.94 -13.09
CA GLU A 120 -6.68 -0.50 -13.05
C GLU A 120 -8.09 -0.25 -13.60
N ARG A 121 -8.51 -0.90 -14.69
CA ARG A 121 -9.88 -0.81 -15.23
C ARG A 121 -10.91 -1.29 -14.19
N ILE A 122 -10.64 -2.39 -13.51
CA ILE A 122 -11.47 -2.88 -12.39
C ILE A 122 -11.60 -1.80 -11.31
N LYS A 123 -10.49 -1.25 -10.82
CA LYS A 123 -10.50 -0.18 -9.79
C LYS A 123 -11.31 1.05 -10.26
N ASN A 124 -11.17 1.43 -11.54
CA ASN A 124 -11.89 2.56 -12.11
C ASN A 124 -13.41 2.34 -12.13
N CYS A 125 -13.88 1.10 -12.32
CA CYS A 125 -15.30 0.79 -12.19
C CYS A 125 -15.84 1.09 -10.78
N TYR A 126 -15.06 0.79 -9.71
CA TYR A 126 -15.43 1.13 -8.34
C TYR A 126 -15.38 2.62 -8.05
N LYS A 127 -14.40 3.35 -8.65
CA LYS A 127 -14.37 4.82 -8.58
C LYS A 127 -15.59 5.44 -9.26
N LEU A 128 -15.98 4.91 -10.43
CA LEU A 128 -17.15 5.37 -11.14
C LEU A 128 -18.44 5.21 -10.29
N ALA A 129 -18.65 4.06 -9.67
CA ALA A 129 -19.78 3.84 -8.78
C ALA A 129 -19.80 4.83 -7.60
N ASP A 130 -18.64 5.19 -7.04
CA ASP A 130 -18.53 6.19 -5.98
C ASP A 130 -18.83 7.61 -6.48
N ILE A 131 -18.37 7.96 -7.68
CA ILE A 131 -18.68 9.24 -8.34
C ILE A 131 -20.19 9.34 -8.59
N GLN A 132 -20.81 8.32 -9.17
CA GLN A 132 -22.23 8.27 -9.43
C GLN A 132 -23.05 8.39 -8.14
N THR A 133 -22.62 7.71 -7.07
CA THR A 133 -23.26 7.85 -5.74
C THR A 133 -23.25 9.30 -5.28
N ARG A 134 -22.15 10.03 -5.45
CA ARG A 134 -22.03 11.44 -5.05
C ARG A 134 -22.85 12.37 -5.94
N LEU A 135 -22.86 12.13 -7.24
CA LEU A 135 -23.57 12.97 -8.20
C LEU A 135 -25.09 12.81 -8.10
N THR A 136 -25.57 11.59 -7.92
CA THR A 136 -27.02 11.29 -7.93
C THR A 136 -27.65 11.33 -6.54
N GLY A 137 -26.86 11.36 -5.47
CA GLY A 137 -27.33 11.19 -4.09
C GLY A 137 -27.89 9.79 -3.78
N SER A 138 -27.89 8.88 -4.76
CA SER A 138 -28.35 7.49 -4.64
C SER A 138 -27.18 6.54 -4.63
N GLN A 139 -27.28 5.44 -3.89
CA GLN A 139 -26.18 4.49 -3.77
C GLN A 139 -26.00 3.69 -5.06
N TRP A 140 -24.77 3.64 -5.57
CA TRP A 140 -24.35 2.85 -6.72
C TRP A 140 -23.42 1.72 -6.31
N HIS A 141 -23.57 0.57 -6.96
CA HIS A 141 -22.77 -0.63 -6.73
C HIS A 141 -22.06 -1.06 -8.01
N VAL A 142 -20.97 -1.82 -7.85
CA VAL A 142 -20.36 -2.55 -8.96
C VAL A 142 -20.95 -3.96 -8.96
N ASP A 143 -21.55 -4.31 -10.07
CA ASP A 143 -22.17 -5.60 -10.34
C ASP A 143 -21.36 -6.40 -11.37
N HIS A 144 -21.47 -7.74 -11.34
CA HIS A 144 -21.01 -8.61 -12.40
C HIS A 144 -22.16 -8.88 -13.38
N VAL A 145 -22.01 -8.48 -14.65
CA VAL A 145 -23.02 -8.73 -15.70
C VAL A 145 -23.40 -10.21 -15.70
N ILE A 146 -22.39 -11.09 -15.84
CA ILE A 146 -22.52 -12.52 -15.62
C ILE A 146 -22.12 -12.80 -14.17
N PRO A 147 -23.01 -13.28 -13.30
CA PRO A 147 -22.74 -13.47 -11.89
C PRO A 147 -21.62 -14.48 -11.65
N LEU A 148 -20.76 -14.23 -10.64
CA LEU A 148 -19.68 -15.17 -10.28
C LEU A 148 -20.19 -16.52 -9.79
N GLN A 149 -21.41 -16.55 -9.24
CA GLN A 149 -22.10 -17.72 -8.72
C GLN A 149 -23.57 -17.69 -9.15
N GLY A 150 -23.83 -17.88 -10.43
CA GLY A 150 -25.18 -18.08 -10.95
C GLY A 150 -25.59 -19.56 -10.86
N LYS A 151 -26.89 -19.83 -11.05
CA LYS A 151 -27.39 -21.22 -11.10
C LYS A 151 -26.96 -21.94 -12.38
N GLU A 152 -26.98 -21.22 -13.51
CA GLU A 152 -26.74 -21.76 -14.86
C GLU A 152 -25.35 -21.36 -15.39
N VAL A 153 -24.83 -20.22 -14.96
CA VAL A 153 -23.57 -19.67 -15.45
C VAL A 153 -22.70 -19.14 -14.33
N CYS A 154 -21.38 -19.22 -14.50
CA CYS A 154 -20.39 -18.60 -13.63
C CYS A 154 -19.49 -17.69 -14.43
N GLY A 155 -19.57 -16.39 -14.15
CA GLY A 155 -18.74 -15.36 -14.79
C GLY A 155 -17.35 -15.22 -14.17
N LEU A 156 -16.51 -14.42 -14.81
CA LEU A 156 -15.17 -14.11 -14.36
C LEU A 156 -15.10 -12.68 -13.78
N HIS A 157 -14.15 -12.46 -12.87
CA HIS A 157 -13.84 -11.15 -12.33
C HIS A 157 -12.87 -10.42 -13.27
N VAL A 158 -13.41 -9.90 -14.37
CA VAL A 158 -12.68 -9.21 -15.44
C VAL A 158 -13.32 -7.85 -15.72
N PRO A 159 -12.60 -6.87 -16.29
CA PRO A 159 -13.14 -5.52 -16.53
C PRO A 159 -14.45 -5.53 -17.33
N ASN A 160 -14.51 -6.35 -18.38
CA ASN A 160 -15.67 -6.40 -19.30
C ASN A 160 -16.90 -7.08 -18.67
N ASN A 161 -16.75 -7.74 -17.53
CA ASN A 161 -17.85 -8.33 -16.77
C ASN A 161 -18.29 -7.46 -15.57
N LEU A 162 -17.80 -6.22 -15.48
CA LEU A 162 -18.13 -5.29 -14.39
C LEU A 162 -18.87 -4.07 -14.92
N ARG A 163 -19.90 -3.65 -14.21
CA ARG A 163 -20.65 -2.42 -14.47
C ARG A 163 -21.05 -1.72 -13.19
N ALA A 164 -21.13 -0.40 -13.23
CA ALA A 164 -21.67 0.40 -12.13
C ALA A 164 -23.17 0.57 -12.37
N ILE A 165 -24.00 0.18 -11.40
CA ILE A 165 -25.46 0.27 -11.47
C ILE A 165 -26.04 0.79 -10.14
N PRO A 166 -27.26 1.39 -10.14
CA PRO A 166 -27.96 1.73 -8.92
C PRO A 166 -28.14 0.52 -8.00
N TRP A 167 -28.05 0.77 -6.68
CA TRP A 167 -28.18 -0.30 -5.68
C TRP A 167 -29.48 -1.12 -5.83
N LEU A 168 -30.61 -0.46 -6.10
CA LEU A 168 -31.91 -1.15 -6.26
C LEU A 168 -31.89 -2.14 -7.43
N GLU A 169 -31.26 -1.78 -8.55
CA GLU A 169 -31.11 -2.67 -9.72
C GLU A 169 -30.22 -3.88 -9.35
N ASN A 170 -29.12 -3.63 -8.66
CA ASN A 170 -28.23 -4.69 -8.22
C ASN A 170 -28.95 -5.68 -7.28
N VAL A 171 -29.76 -5.18 -6.35
CA VAL A 171 -30.54 -6.03 -5.43
C VAL A 171 -31.60 -6.85 -6.19
N LYS A 172 -32.32 -6.23 -7.14
CA LYS A 172 -33.32 -6.93 -7.97
C LYS A 172 -32.70 -8.02 -8.83
N LYS A 173 -31.54 -7.74 -9.41
CA LYS A 173 -30.80 -8.71 -10.22
C LYS A 173 -30.31 -9.90 -9.39
N GLY A 174 -29.72 -9.66 -8.23
CA GLY A 174 -29.10 -10.71 -7.41
C GLY A 174 -28.06 -11.51 -8.20
N ASN A 175 -28.19 -12.84 -8.20
CA ASN A 175 -27.31 -13.76 -8.94
C ASN A 175 -27.93 -14.27 -10.26
N LYS A 176 -28.93 -13.56 -10.80
CA LYS A 176 -29.55 -13.92 -12.07
C LYS A 176 -28.74 -13.37 -13.24
N LEU A 177 -28.69 -14.14 -14.34
CA LEU A 177 -28.30 -13.60 -15.64
C LEU A 177 -29.48 -12.80 -16.21
N ILE A 178 -29.24 -11.56 -16.60
CA ILE A 178 -30.24 -10.76 -17.32
C ILE A 178 -29.89 -10.82 -18.80
N GLU A 179 -30.76 -11.43 -19.62
CA GLU A 179 -30.51 -11.69 -21.05
C GLU A 179 -30.34 -10.41 -21.89
N GLU A 180 -30.84 -9.26 -21.44
CA GLU A 180 -30.72 -7.97 -22.14
C GLU A 180 -29.31 -7.34 -22.05
N SER A 181 -28.33 -8.01 -21.49
CA SER A 181 -27.01 -7.47 -21.17
C SER A 181 -25.86 -8.10 -22.01
N VAL A 182 -26.17 -8.84 -23.04
CA VAL A 182 -25.19 -9.48 -23.95
C VAL A 182 -25.17 -8.79 -25.31
#